data_81f37a92d4e8ebbeacdf814df0e9e522
#
_entry.id   81f37a92d4e8ebbeacdf814df0e9e522
#
_cell.length_a   1.000
_cell.length_b   1.000
_cell.length_c   1.000
_cell.angle_alpha   90.00
_cell.angle_beta   90.00
_cell.angle_gamma   90.00
#
_symmetry.space_group_name_H-M   'P 1'
#
loop_
_entity.id
_entity.type
_entity.pdbx_description
1 polymer ?
#
loop_
_entity_poly.entity_id
_entity_poly.type
_entity_poly.pdbx_seq_one_letter_code
_entity_poly.pdbx_strand_id
1 'polypeptide(L)'
;MPIVVNSGSYVLVWVLAHLRQPCNIPPMRRLLCYSWLLSVLSSSLYAADEAPAYVLRVPDSIRTVFVAETSKAVLYRYERTSGVDVSYAGESYMSIGQNGDGKQRSGDRRTPLGIYFVTEQLDTSRLHEKYGLTAFVLDYPNVVDRQSDRTGDGIWLHGVDARGGKRPPLDTDGCLALPNEELALLEQLFVANTTPVIIARKMNWLRDEDIVTLRSELEAAVAAWSDSFASGDMHSLLSLYVEDFRRWGMNKSEWTELLLATVGTRPIQGVNVSDLLLLADPVEDGLYLSRFRLAVTEGNQTFVSTRRLYWRRSPNGALKVIAEDVG
;
A
#
# COMPACT_ATOMS: atom_id res chain seq x y z
N MET A 1 6.14 -37.29 18.85
CA MET A 1 6.50 -35.93 18.43
C MET A 1 7.14 -36.03 17.06
N PRO A 2 6.52 -35.65 15.97
CA PRO A 2 7.18 -35.68 14.65
C PRO A 2 7.97 -34.38 14.47
N ILE A 3 9.26 -34.54 14.13
CA ILE A 3 10.16 -33.46 13.78
C ILE A 3 9.83 -33.04 12.34
N VAL A 4 9.37 -31.83 12.16
CA VAL A 4 9.18 -31.22 10.84
C VAL A 4 10.56 -30.88 10.29
N VAL A 5 11.04 -31.65 9.30
CA VAL A 5 12.29 -31.36 8.59
C VAL A 5 11.93 -30.55 7.32
N ASN A 6 12.54 -29.39 7.21
CA ASN A 6 12.34 -28.42 6.13
C ASN A 6 12.68 -29.03 4.75
N SER A 7 11.80 -28.86 3.76
CA SER A 7 11.86 -29.44 2.42
C SER A 7 13.15 -29.17 1.63
N GLY A 8 13.90 -28.13 1.99
CA GLY A 8 15.19 -27.79 1.36
C GLY A 8 16.31 -28.79 1.61
N SER A 9 16.27 -29.52 2.74
CA SER A 9 17.32 -30.47 3.12
C SER A 9 17.31 -31.77 2.33
N TYR A 10 16.14 -32.19 1.82
CA TYR A 10 16.03 -33.44 1.05
C TYR A 10 16.64 -33.37 -0.34
N VAL A 11 16.59 -32.21 -0.99
CA VAL A 11 17.18 -32.03 -2.33
C VAL A 11 18.69 -32.11 -2.27
N LEU A 12 19.31 -31.55 -1.22
CA LEU A 12 20.78 -31.57 -1.06
C LEU A 12 21.33 -32.97 -0.78
N VAL A 13 20.61 -33.77 0.03
CA VAL A 13 20.97 -35.15 0.36
C VAL A 13 20.87 -36.07 -0.87
N TRP A 14 19.86 -35.85 -1.73
CA TRP A 14 19.67 -36.65 -2.93
C TRP A 14 20.75 -36.40 -3.98
N VAL A 15 21.17 -35.15 -4.14
CA VAL A 15 22.26 -34.75 -5.06
C VAL A 15 23.59 -35.36 -4.61
N LEU A 16 23.91 -35.33 -3.29
CA LEU A 16 25.15 -35.89 -2.76
C LEU A 16 25.20 -37.42 -2.83
N ALA A 17 24.07 -38.11 -2.73
CA ALA A 17 24.02 -39.56 -2.82
C ALA A 17 24.30 -40.06 -4.24
N HIS A 18 23.92 -39.33 -5.29
CA HIS A 18 24.13 -39.70 -6.70
C HIS A 18 25.54 -39.41 -7.22
N LEU A 19 26.30 -38.53 -6.53
CA LEU A 19 27.69 -38.21 -6.90
C LEU A 19 28.70 -39.32 -6.51
N ARG A 20 28.28 -40.35 -5.77
CA ARG A 20 29.14 -41.49 -5.35
C ARG A 20 29.15 -42.70 -6.29
N GLN A 21 28.37 -42.67 -7.36
CA GLN A 21 28.48 -43.74 -8.36
C GLN A 21 29.51 -43.41 -9.42
N PRO A 22 30.38 -44.39 -9.79
CA PRO A 22 31.43 -44.17 -10.81
C PRO A 22 30.75 -44.01 -12.19
N CYS A 23 30.65 -42.77 -12.64
CA CYS A 23 30.17 -42.44 -13.99
C CYS A 23 31.27 -42.75 -15.02
N ASN A 24 31.04 -43.74 -15.86
CA ASN A 24 31.88 -44.10 -17.02
C ASN A 24 31.70 -43.11 -18.17
N ILE A 25 32.02 -41.81 -17.96
CA ILE A 25 31.85 -40.74 -18.96
C ILE A 25 33.29 -40.30 -19.39
N PRO A 26 33.55 -40.18 -20.70
CA PRO A 26 34.85 -39.74 -21.20
C PRO A 26 35.15 -38.26 -20.75
N PRO A 27 36.43 -37.90 -20.57
CA PRO A 27 36.87 -36.68 -19.85
C PRO A 27 36.32 -35.37 -20.42
N MET A 28 36.07 -35.29 -21.73
CA MET A 28 35.52 -34.11 -22.40
C MET A 28 34.05 -33.80 -22.05
N ARG A 29 33.27 -34.82 -21.72
CA ARG A 29 31.86 -34.62 -21.28
C ARG A 29 31.74 -34.31 -19.79
N ARG A 30 32.73 -34.60 -18.97
CA ARG A 30 32.76 -34.25 -17.54
C ARG A 30 32.84 -32.75 -17.32
N LEU A 31 33.62 -32.03 -18.14
CA LEU A 31 33.73 -30.55 -18.04
C LEU A 31 32.39 -29.86 -18.38
N LEU A 32 31.63 -30.36 -19.34
CA LEU A 32 30.34 -29.80 -19.72
C LEU A 32 29.24 -30.05 -18.64
N CYS A 33 29.27 -31.21 -17.98
CA CYS A 33 28.35 -31.46 -16.85
C CYS A 33 28.63 -30.57 -15.64
N TYR A 34 29.89 -30.31 -15.32
CA TYR A 34 30.25 -29.41 -14.22
C TYR A 34 29.93 -27.94 -14.52
N SER A 35 30.06 -27.50 -15.78
CA SER A 35 29.69 -26.14 -16.17
C SER A 35 28.15 -25.92 -16.13
N TRP A 36 27.36 -26.95 -16.43
CA TRP A 36 25.90 -26.91 -16.29
C TRP A 36 25.45 -26.93 -14.82
N LEU A 37 26.09 -27.70 -13.95
CA LEU A 37 25.80 -27.68 -12.52
C LEU A 37 26.17 -26.34 -11.87
N LEU A 38 27.28 -25.72 -12.28
CA LEU A 38 27.68 -24.40 -11.79
C LEU A 38 26.76 -23.28 -12.31
N SER A 39 26.24 -23.39 -13.54
CA SER A 39 25.28 -22.41 -14.07
C SER A 39 23.88 -22.50 -13.44
N VAL A 40 23.47 -23.70 -13.00
CA VAL A 40 22.19 -23.87 -12.25
C VAL A 40 22.33 -23.40 -10.79
N LEU A 41 23.50 -23.52 -10.19
CA LEU A 41 23.76 -23.00 -8.84
C LEU A 41 23.93 -21.47 -8.80
N SER A 42 24.40 -20.86 -9.90
CA SER A 42 24.52 -19.39 -9.99
C SER A 42 23.17 -18.69 -10.27
N SER A 43 22.15 -19.39 -10.81
CA SER A 43 20.81 -18.84 -10.98
C SER A 43 19.94 -18.89 -9.71
N SER A 44 20.40 -19.59 -8.66
CA SER A 44 19.69 -19.64 -7.37
C SER A 44 20.16 -18.61 -6.35
N LEU A 45 21.13 -17.75 -6.69
CA LEU A 45 21.70 -16.75 -5.79
C LEU A 45 21.19 -15.32 -6.03
N TYR A 46 20.18 -15.18 -6.92
CA TYR A 46 19.49 -13.90 -7.15
C TYR A 46 17.97 -14.08 -7.01
N ALA A 47 17.51 -14.69 -5.92
CA ALA A 47 16.22 -14.33 -5.39
C ALA A 47 16.44 -13.03 -4.62
N ALA A 48 16.17 -11.91 -5.26
CA ALA A 48 16.40 -10.60 -4.68
C ALA A 48 15.57 -10.47 -3.40
N ASP A 49 16.25 -10.13 -2.30
CA ASP A 49 15.64 -9.59 -1.06
C ASP A 49 15.05 -8.19 -1.37
N GLU A 50 14.14 -8.12 -2.35
CA GLU A 50 13.47 -6.89 -2.78
C GLU A 50 11.95 -7.04 -2.65
N ALA A 51 11.35 -6.04 -2.03
CA ALA A 51 9.90 -5.96 -1.87
C ALA A 51 9.35 -4.67 -2.49
N PRO A 52 8.03 -4.60 -2.76
CA PRO A 52 7.42 -3.39 -3.32
C PRO A 52 7.65 -2.20 -2.39
N ALA A 53 8.33 -1.18 -2.89
CA ALA A 53 8.74 0.01 -2.14
C ALA A 53 7.59 0.77 -1.48
N TYR A 54 6.36 0.54 -1.94
CA TYR A 54 5.17 1.26 -1.49
C TYR A 54 4.52 0.66 -0.24
N VAL A 55 4.85 -0.59 0.15
CA VAL A 55 4.21 -1.31 1.24
C VAL A 55 5.22 -1.56 2.35
N LEU A 56 5.18 -0.72 3.38
CA LEU A 56 6.18 -0.75 4.45
C LEU A 56 5.73 -1.58 5.66
N ARG A 57 4.42 -1.57 5.96
CA ARG A 57 3.83 -2.31 7.08
C ARG A 57 2.35 -2.56 6.83
N VAL A 58 1.88 -3.78 7.01
CA VAL A 58 0.44 -4.13 6.92
C VAL A 58 -0.02 -4.78 8.22
N PRO A 59 -1.04 -4.23 8.92
CA PRO A 59 -1.58 -4.78 10.16
C PRO A 59 -2.46 -6.01 9.90
N ASP A 60 -2.76 -6.75 10.99
CA ASP A 60 -3.59 -7.97 10.93
C ASP A 60 -5.01 -7.74 10.39
N SER A 61 -5.54 -6.54 10.58
CA SER A 61 -6.88 -6.15 10.08
C SER A 61 -6.95 -5.99 8.56
N ILE A 62 -5.81 -5.88 7.88
CA ILE A 62 -5.72 -5.71 6.42
C ILE A 62 -5.10 -6.97 5.81
N ARG A 63 -5.90 -7.69 5.04
CA ARG A 63 -5.43 -8.91 4.38
C ARG A 63 -4.65 -8.63 3.09
N THR A 64 -5.12 -7.65 2.32
CA THR A 64 -4.69 -7.43 0.94
C THR A 64 -4.34 -5.98 0.68
N VAL A 65 -3.27 -5.76 -0.08
CA VAL A 65 -2.87 -4.47 -0.66
C VAL A 65 -2.82 -4.64 -2.18
N PHE A 66 -3.44 -3.71 -2.90
CA PHE A 66 -3.36 -3.68 -4.35
C PHE A 66 -2.41 -2.59 -4.82
N VAL A 67 -1.61 -2.89 -5.85
CA VAL A 67 -0.75 -1.93 -6.54
C VAL A 67 -1.05 -1.96 -8.03
N ALA A 68 -1.62 -0.88 -8.54
CA ALA A 68 -1.92 -0.69 -9.95
C ALA A 68 -0.71 -0.06 -10.65
N GLU A 69 -0.02 -0.80 -11.51
CA GLU A 69 1.05 -0.28 -12.36
C GLU A 69 0.46 0.17 -13.70
N THR A 70 0.31 1.49 -13.87
CA THR A 70 -0.38 2.06 -15.05
C THR A 70 0.41 1.85 -16.34
N SER A 71 1.75 1.86 -16.30
CA SER A 71 2.60 1.67 -17.48
C SER A 71 2.51 0.28 -18.11
N LYS A 72 2.09 -0.73 -17.33
CA LYS A 72 1.89 -2.10 -17.79
C LYS A 72 0.42 -2.49 -17.90
N ALA A 73 -0.49 -1.66 -17.41
CA ALA A 73 -1.92 -1.97 -17.28
C ALA A 73 -2.16 -3.23 -16.44
N VAL A 74 -1.48 -3.33 -15.29
CA VAL A 74 -1.53 -4.49 -14.38
C VAL A 74 -1.87 -4.04 -12.97
N LEU A 75 -2.80 -4.75 -12.35
CA LEU A 75 -3.14 -4.66 -10.94
C LEU A 75 -2.50 -5.82 -10.20
N TYR A 76 -1.44 -5.56 -9.44
CA TYR A 76 -0.78 -6.53 -8.58
C TYR A 76 -1.54 -6.68 -7.27
N ARG A 77 -1.62 -7.90 -6.79
CA ARG A 77 -2.16 -8.24 -5.48
C ARG A 77 -1.05 -8.74 -4.57
N TYR A 78 -0.95 -8.10 -3.41
CA TYR A 78 -0.07 -8.51 -2.32
C TYR A 78 -0.93 -8.93 -1.13
N GLU A 79 -0.63 -10.06 -0.55
CA GLU A 79 -1.29 -10.54 0.67
C GLU A 79 -0.32 -10.53 1.84
N ARG A 80 -0.86 -10.14 3.01
CA ARG A 80 -0.09 -10.16 4.25
C ARG A 80 0.32 -11.59 4.58
N THR A 81 1.59 -11.73 4.97
CA THR A 81 2.19 -12.98 5.46
C THR A 81 2.17 -13.02 7.00
N SER A 82 3.04 -13.82 7.60
CA SER A 82 3.28 -13.76 9.04
C SER A 82 3.98 -12.44 9.41
N GLY A 83 3.47 -11.74 10.43
CA GLY A 83 4.01 -10.45 10.84
C GLY A 83 3.38 -9.27 10.11
N VAL A 84 4.18 -8.36 9.60
CA VAL A 84 3.73 -7.08 9.00
C VAL A 84 4.05 -6.96 7.50
N ASP A 85 4.72 -7.96 6.95
CA ASP A 85 5.19 -7.99 5.57
C ASP A 85 4.13 -8.56 4.63
N VAL A 86 4.33 -8.35 3.34
CA VAL A 86 3.46 -8.86 2.28
C VAL A 86 4.23 -9.72 1.30
N SER A 87 3.54 -10.66 0.67
CA SER A 87 4.06 -11.43 -0.47
C SER A 87 3.19 -11.23 -1.69
N TYR A 88 3.79 -11.39 -2.87
CA TYR A 88 3.06 -11.42 -4.12
C TYR A 88 2.06 -12.58 -4.13
N ALA A 89 0.80 -12.25 -4.46
CA ALA A 89 -0.31 -13.20 -4.46
C ALA A 89 -1.02 -13.33 -5.82
N GLY A 90 -0.61 -12.54 -6.81
CA GLY A 90 -1.12 -12.60 -8.17
C GLY A 90 -1.26 -11.23 -8.82
N GLU A 91 -1.69 -11.24 -10.06
CA GLU A 91 -1.91 -10.03 -10.85
C GLU A 91 -3.13 -10.19 -11.76
N SER A 92 -3.74 -9.07 -12.13
CA SER A 92 -4.85 -8.97 -13.05
C SER A 92 -4.57 -7.88 -14.09
N TYR A 93 -5.02 -8.11 -15.30
CA TYR A 93 -5.03 -7.06 -16.31
C TYR A 93 -6.03 -5.97 -15.93
N MET A 94 -5.70 -4.71 -16.24
CA MET A 94 -6.63 -3.58 -16.10
C MET A 94 -6.54 -2.64 -17.29
N SER A 95 -7.63 -1.89 -17.53
CA SER A 95 -7.67 -0.73 -18.40
C SER A 95 -7.69 0.54 -17.55
N ILE A 96 -7.04 1.61 -18.01
CA ILE A 96 -6.93 2.90 -17.34
C ILE A 96 -7.47 4.03 -18.21
N GLY A 97 -7.37 5.26 -17.75
CA GLY A 97 -7.82 6.47 -18.46
C GLY A 97 -7.30 6.58 -19.89
N GLN A 98 -8.15 7.01 -20.83
CA GLN A 98 -7.82 7.18 -22.25
C GLN A 98 -6.59 8.09 -22.47
N ASN A 99 -6.37 9.06 -21.58
CA ASN A 99 -5.23 9.96 -21.61
C ASN A 99 -4.09 9.52 -20.68
N GLY A 100 -4.07 8.21 -20.29
CA GLY A 100 -3.07 7.64 -19.38
C GLY A 100 -3.31 8.01 -17.93
N ASP A 101 -2.21 8.19 -17.19
CA ASP A 101 -2.21 8.52 -15.78
C ASP A 101 -1.91 9.98 -15.46
N GLY A 102 -1.85 10.32 -14.15
CA GLY A 102 -1.51 11.64 -13.66
C GLY A 102 -2.67 12.64 -13.74
N LYS A 103 -3.86 12.21 -13.27
CA LYS A 103 -5.07 13.04 -13.20
C LYS A 103 -4.81 14.35 -12.45
N GLN A 104 -5.28 15.47 -13.04
CA GLN A 104 -5.17 16.81 -12.47
C GLN A 104 -6.54 17.48 -12.27
N ARG A 105 -7.48 17.26 -13.18
CA ARG A 105 -8.77 17.98 -13.17
C ARG A 105 -9.93 17.11 -13.65
N SER A 106 -11.13 17.51 -13.28
CA SER A 106 -12.36 16.87 -13.77
C SER A 106 -12.38 16.80 -15.30
N GLY A 107 -12.79 15.66 -15.86
CA GLY A 107 -12.94 15.45 -17.29
C GLY A 107 -11.65 15.25 -18.10
N ASP A 108 -10.47 15.20 -17.46
CA ASP A 108 -9.19 15.02 -18.16
C ASP A 108 -8.95 13.58 -18.66
N ARG A 109 -9.81 12.64 -18.32
CA ARG A 109 -9.76 11.20 -18.67
C ARG A 109 -8.44 10.53 -18.29
N ARG A 110 -7.84 10.96 -17.19
CA ARG A 110 -6.62 10.40 -16.63
C ARG A 110 -6.91 9.63 -15.35
N THR A 111 -6.19 8.55 -15.15
CA THR A 111 -6.17 7.82 -13.88
C THR A 111 -5.28 8.56 -12.88
N PRO A 112 -5.71 8.79 -11.63
CA PRO A 112 -4.86 9.43 -10.64
C PRO A 112 -3.69 8.52 -10.24
N LEU A 113 -2.62 9.13 -9.75
CA LEU A 113 -1.52 8.43 -9.09
C LEU A 113 -1.52 8.80 -7.61
N GLY A 114 -1.31 7.83 -6.73
CA GLY A 114 -1.33 8.05 -5.28
C GLY A 114 -1.78 6.82 -4.50
N ILE A 115 -2.08 7.03 -3.22
CA ILE A 115 -2.59 6.01 -2.30
C ILE A 115 -4.07 6.29 -2.07
N TYR A 116 -4.92 5.33 -2.41
CA TYR A 116 -6.37 5.43 -2.26
C TYR A 116 -6.91 4.25 -1.45
N PHE A 117 -8.12 4.43 -0.90
CA PHE A 117 -8.84 3.37 -0.21
C PHE A 117 -10.18 3.15 -0.88
N VAL A 118 -10.63 1.91 -0.89
CA VAL A 118 -12.01 1.58 -1.24
C VAL A 118 -12.92 2.22 -0.19
N THR A 119 -13.95 2.96 -0.62
CA THR A 119 -14.93 3.58 0.28
C THR A 119 -16.24 2.82 0.35
N GLU A 120 -16.69 2.31 -0.80
CA GLU A 120 -17.94 1.56 -0.90
C GLU A 120 -17.94 0.65 -2.14
N GLN A 121 -18.82 -0.34 -2.11
CA GLN A 121 -19.19 -1.15 -3.27
C GLN A 121 -20.53 -0.67 -3.81
N LEU A 122 -20.62 -0.43 -5.12
CA LEU A 122 -21.82 0.08 -5.77
C LEU A 122 -22.70 -1.06 -6.31
N ASP A 123 -23.99 -0.90 -6.16
CA ASP A 123 -24.99 -1.68 -6.92
C ASP A 123 -24.99 -1.23 -8.39
N THR A 124 -24.35 -1.99 -9.26
CA THR A 124 -24.23 -1.66 -10.68
C THR A 124 -25.52 -1.93 -11.48
N SER A 125 -26.53 -2.58 -10.91
CA SER A 125 -27.80 -2.87 -11.59
C SER A 125 -28.54 -1.63 -12.08
N ARG A 126 -28.25 -0.47 -11.48
CA ARG A 126 -28.83 0.85 -11.83
C ARG A 126 -27.85 1.75 -12.56
N LEU A 127 -26.64 1.27 -12.83
CA LEU A 127 -25.62 2.02 -13.54
C LEU A 127 -25.60 1.64 -15.01
N HIS A 128 -24.84 2.39 -15.80
CA HIS A 128 -24.61 2.06 -17.20
C HIS A 128 -23.85 0.73 -17.30
N GLU A 129 -24.22 -0.13 -18.26
CA GLU A 129 -23.63 -1.46 -18.48
C GLU A 129 -22.10 -1.49 -18.59
N LYS A 130 -21.48 -0.37 -18.98
CA LYS A 130 -20.01 -0.23 -19.08
C LYS A 130 -19.25 -0.48 -17.77
N TYR A 131 -19.93 -0.42 -16.62
CA TYR A 131 -19.32 -0.64 -15.30
C TYR A 131 -19.33 -2.13 -14.87
N GLY A 132 -19.90 -3.00 -15.67
CA GLY A 132 -19.92 -4.44 -15.42
C GLY A 132 -20.80 -4.86 -14.23
N LEU A 133 -20.41 -5.95 -13.59
CA LEU A 133 -21.24 -6.60 -12.55
C LEU A 133 -21.03 -5.99 -11.15
N THR A 134 -19.89 -5.36 -10.91
CA THR A 134 -19.57 -4.72 -9.62
C THR A 134 -18.63 -3.54 -9.81
N ALA A 135 -18.67 -2.60 -8.88
CA ALA A 135 -17.78 -1.44 -8.86
C ALA A 135 -17.45 -1.03 -7.42
N PHE A 136 -16.22 -0.58 -7.21
CA PHE A 136 -15.70 -0.10 -5.94
C PHE A 136 -15.24 1.34 -6.10
N VAL A 137 -15.75 2.23 -5.27
CA VAL A 137 -15.37 3.65 -5.25
C VAL A 137 -14.04 3.80 -4.53
N LEU A 138 -13.13 4.59 -5.10
CA LEU A 138 -11.90 5.02 -4.46
C LEU A 138 -12.05 6.43 -3.91
N ASP A 139 -11.38 6.74 -2.80
CA ASP A 139 -11.44 8.05 -2.10
C ASP A 139 -10.66 9.18 -2.80
N TYR A 140 -10.63 9.16 -4.15
CA TYR A 140 -10.11 10.27 -4.95
C TYR A 140 -11.13 11.42 -5.04
N PRO A 141 -10.74 12.70 -4.88
CA PRO A 141 -9.41 13.16 -4.47
C PRO A 141 -9.21 13.01 -2.96
N ASN A 142 -8.07 12.43 -2.55
CA ASN A 142 -7.66 12.37 -1.16
C ASN A 142 -7.15 13.74 -0.66
N VAL A 143 -6.67 13.84 0.58
CA VAL A 143 -6.22 15.12 1.14
C VAL A 143 -4.99 15.69 0.42
N VAL A 144 -4.08 14.83 -0.05
CA VAL A 144 -2.87 15.23 -0.81
C VAL A 144 -3.23 15.74 -2.21
N ASP A 145 -4.19 15.07 -2.86
CA ASP A 145 -4.74 15.53 -4.14
C ASP A 145 -5.35 16.93 -4.01
N ARG A 146 -6.18 17.14 -2.99
CA ARG A 146 -6.81 18.45 -2.73
C ARG A 146 -5.80 19.54 -2.40
N GLN A 147 -4.72 19.23 -1.65
CA GLN A 147 -3.63 20.18 -1.39
C GLN A 147 -2.83 20.54 -2.64
N SER A 148 -2.85 19.64 -3.63
CA SER A 148 -2.21 19.85 -4.94
C SER A 148 -3.16 20.42 -5.99
N ASP A 149 -4.32 20.97 -5.58
CA ASP A 149 -5.37 21.54 -6.44
C ASP A 149 -5.90 20.55 -7.49
N ARG A 150 -5.77 19.24 -7.25
CA ARG A 150 -6.34 18.22 -8.12
C ARG A 150 -7.85 18.13 -7.90
N THR A 151 -8.61 18.06 -8.99
CA THR A 151 -10.06 18.09 -8.96
C THR A 151 -10.69 16.92 -9.70
N GLY A 152 -12.01 16.77 -9.57
CA GLY A 152 -12.82 15.68 -10.11
C GLY A 152 -13.18 14.68 -9.02
N ASP A 153 -13.93 13.66 -9.41
CA ASP A 153 -14.45 12.59 -8.56
C ASP A 153 -14.70 11.34 -9.39
N GLY A 154 -15.37 10.34 -8.81
CA GLY A 154 -15.85 9.18 -9.56
C GLY A 154 -14.75 8.29 -10.11
N ILE A 155 -13.63 8.16 -9.42
CA ILE A 155 -12.61 7.16 -9.74
C ILE A 155 -12.99 5.85 -9.07
N TRP A 156 -13.30 4.85 -9.91
CA TRP A 156 -13.74 3.53 -9.47
C TRP A 156 -12.82 2.44 -9.99
N LEU A 157 -12.81 1.33 -9.29
CA LEU A 157 -12.35 0.05 -9.79
C LEU A 157 -13.61 -0.76 -10.12
N HIS A 158 -13.79 -1.14 -11.41
CA HIS A 158 -15.04 -1.74 -11.86
C HIS A 158 -14.83 -2.79 -12.94
N GLY A 159 -15.87 -3.55 -13.23
CA GLY A 159 -15.90 -4.51 -14.33
C GLY A 159 -16.03 -3.87 -15.70
N VAL A 160 -16.31 -4.68 -16.69
CA VAL A 160 -16.54 -4.28 -18.08
C VAL A 160 -17.94 -4.72 -18.53
N ASP A 161 -18.47 -4.13 -19.60
CA ASP A 161 -19.70 -4.57 -20.23
C ASP A 161 -19.69 -6.11 -20.41
N ALA A 162 -20.79 -6.77 -20.07
CA ALA A 162 -20.91 -8.23 -20.14
C ALA A 162 -20.62 -8.81 -21.54
N ARG A 163 -20.73 -7.99 -22.57
CA ARG A 163 -20.40 -8.35 -23.97
C ARG A 163 -18.95 -8.01 -24.35
N GLY A 164 -18.24 -7.24 -23.51
CA GLY A 164 -17.06 -6.51 -23.92
C GLY A 164 -15.72 -7.21 -23.73
N GLY A 165 -15.61 -8.25 -22.93
CA GLY A 165 -14.34 -8.94 -22.67
C GLY A 165 -13.25 -7.99 -22.15
N LYS A 166 -12.02 -8.20 -22.61
CA LYS A 166 -10.86 -7.39 -22.23
C LYS A 166 -10.82 -6.08 -23.03
N ARG A 167 -10.88 -4.93 -22.32
CA ARG A 167 -10.77 -3.59 -22.94
C ARG A 167 -9.31 -3.28 -23.32
N PRO A 168 -9.06 -2.36 -24.28
CA PRO A 168 -7.72 -1.81 -24.49
C PRO A 168 -7.11 -1.22 -23.22
N PRO A 169 -5.77 -1.12 -23.10
CA PRO A 169 -5.12 -0.56 -21.92
C PRO A 169 -5.55 0.87 -21.57
N LEU A 170 -5.83 1.70 -22.58
CA LEU A 170 -6.24 3.10 -22.46
C LEU A 170 -7.67 3.29 -22.98
N ASP A 171 -8.67 3.04 -22.12
CA ASP A 171 -10.07 3.01 -22.59
C ASP A 171 -11.10 3.47 -21.54
N THR A 172 -10.70 4.05 -20.42
CA THR A 172 -11.64 4.56 -19.40
C THR A 172 -11.65 6.09 -19.32
N ASP A 173 -12.60 6.64 -18.58
CA ASP A 173 -12.63 8.08 -18.26
C ASP A 173 -11.76 8.43 -17.03
N GLY A 174 -10.91 7.49 -16.57
CA GLY A 174 -9.99 7.63 -15.43
C GLY A 174 -10.09 6.50 -14.42
N CYS A 175 -11.10 5.64 -14.49
CA CYS A 175 -11.29 4.47 -13.65
C CYS A 175 -10.26 3.35 -13.96
N LEU A 176 -10.20 2.36 -13.07
CA LEU A 176 -9.53 1.09 -13.29
C LEU A 176 -10.59 0.05 -13.70
N ALA A 177 -10.56 -0.45 -14.93
CA ALA A 177 -11.52 -1.44 -15.40
C ALA A 177 -10.84 -2.81 -15.58
N LEU A 178 -11.39 -3.83 -14.92
CA LEU A 178 -10.92 -5.21 -14.97
C LEU A 178 -11.89 -6.10 -15.74
N PRO A 179 -11.43 -7.19 -16.37
CA PRO A 179 -12.33 -8.23 -16.84
C PRO A 179 -13.24 -8.73 -15.71
N ASN A 180 -14.54 -8.93 -16.01
CA ASN A 180 -15.54 -9.29 -14.99
C ASN A 180 -15.18 -10.57 -14.22
N GLU A 181 -14.61 -11.55 -14.89
CA GLU A 181 -14.21 -12.84 -14.30
C GLU A 181 -13.06 -12.65 -13.29
N GLU A 182 -12.08 -11.81 -13.62
CA GLU A 182 -10.97 -11.47 -12.71
C GLU A 182 -11.47 -10.67 -11.51
N LEU A 183 -12.32 -9.65 -11.76
CA LEU A 183 -12.87 -8.83 -10.68
C LEU A 183 -13.74 -9.64 -9.71
N ALA A 184 -14.53 -10.59 -10.21
CA ALA A 184 -15.35 -11.48 -9.36
C ALA A 184 -14.51 -12.32 -8.39
N LEU A 185 -13.29 -12.72 -8.77
CA LEU A 185 -12.37 -13.45 -7.89
C LEU A 185 -11.76 -12.54 -6.80
N LEU A 186 -11.72 -11.24 -7.05
CA LEU A 186 -11.12 -10.26 -6.15
C LEU A 186 -12.16 -9.53 -5.28
N GLU A 187 -13.44 -9.64 -5.60
CA GLU A 187 -14.52 -8.84 -5.01
C GLU A 187 -14.48 -8.81 -3.48
N GLN A 188 -14.33 -9.96 -2.83
CA GLN A 188 -14.32 -10.06 -1.38
C GLN A 188 -13.05 -9.50 -0.71
N LEU A 189 -12.03 -9.15 -1.49
CA LEU A 189 -10.78 -8.56 -1.01
C LEU A 189 -10.87 -7.02 -0.92
N PHE A 190 -11.87 -6.41 -1.56
CA PHE A 190 -12.11 -4.97 -1.52
C PHE A 190 -13.03 -4.62 -0.35
N VAL A 191 -12.44 -4.39 0.81
CA VAL A 191 -13.16 -4.04 2.05
C VAL A 191 -13.18 -2.53 2.21
N ALA A 192 -14.39 -1.95 2.33
CA ALA A 192 -14.59 -0.51 2.47
C ALA A 192 -13.82 0.06 3.67
N ASN A 193 -13.22 1.23 3.48
CA ASN A 193 -12.39 1.98 4.43
C ASN A 193 -11.16 1.19 4.97
N THR A 194 -10.82 0.06 4.33
CA THR A 194 -9.77 -0.83 4.82
C THR A 194 -8.75 -1.17 3.73
N THR A 195 -9.21 -1.63 2.55
CA THR A 195 -8.31 -2.09 1.49
C THR A 195 -7.66 -0.91 0.77
N PRO A 196 -6.32 -0.78 0.81
CA PRO A 196 -5.59 0.21 0.05
C PRO A 196 -5.40 -0.23 -1.40
N VAL A 197 -5.51 0.73 -2.31
CA VAL A 197 -5.20 0.64 -3.74
C VAL A 197 -4.17 1.71 -4.06
N ILE A 198 -2.92 1.30 -4.25
CA ILE A 198 -1.82 2.19 -4.63
C ILE A 198 -1.77 2.25 -6.14
N ILE A 199 -1.87 3.44 -6.72
CA ILE A 199 -1.82 3.63 -8.17
C ILE A 199 -0.48 4.29 -8.52
N ALA A 200 0.43 3.51 -9.07
CA ALA A 200 1.79 3.89 -9.43
C ALA A 200 1.97 3.87 -10.94
N ARG A 201 2.83 4.75 -11.49
CA ARG A 201 3.19 4.67 -12.89
C ARG A 201 4.01 3.44 -13.22
N LYS A 202 4.99 3.11 -12.35
CA LYS A 202 5.83 1.91 -12.43
C LYS A 202 6.00 1.33 -11.04
N MET A 203 6.17 0.03 -10.96
CA MET A 203 6.64 -0.60 -9.73
C MET A 203 8.03 -0.11 -9.39
N ASN A 204 8.23 0.20 -8.12
CA ASN A 204 9.53 0.46 -7.53
C ASN A 204 9.82 -0.61 -6.48
N TRP A 205 11.08 -1.00 -6.35
CA TRP A 205 11.52 -2.08 -5.48
C TRP A 205 12.60 -1.56 -4.55
N LEU A 206 12.54 -1.98 -3.30
CA LEU A 206 13.55 -1.69 -2.29
C LEU A 206 14.05 -3.01 -1.69
N ARG A 207 15.29 -3.00 -1.23
CA ARG A 207 15.84 -4.10 -0.44
C ARG A 207 15.08 -4.18 0.88
N ASP A 208 14.90 -5.40 1.38
CA ASP A 208 14.19 -5.63 2.64
C ASP A 208 14.79 -4.81 3.80
N GLU A 209 16.11 -4.64 3.86
CA GLU A 209 16.79 -3.82 4.88
C GLU A 209 16.42 -2.33 4.81
N ASP A 210 16.21 -1.78 3.61
CA ASP A 210 15.78 -0.39 3.40
C ASP A 210 14.30 -0.23 3.83
N ILE A 211 13.45 -1.21 3.55
CA ILE A 211 12.05 -1.24 4.01
C ILE A 211 11.99 -1.29 5.54
N VAL A 212 12.78 -2.15 6.18
CA VAL A 212 12.83 -2.25 7.65
C VAL A 212 13.29 -0.93 8.27
N THR A 213 14.25 -0.26 7.66
CA THR A 213 14.76 1.04 8.12
C THR A 213 13.66 2.11 8.02
N LEU A 214 13.03 2.26 6.87
CA LEU A 214 11.93 3.22 6.66
C LEU A 214 10.73 2.94 7.58
N ARG A 215 10.38 1.67 7.75
CA ARG A 215 9.34 1.23 8.67
C ARG A 215 9.63 1.70 10.09
N SER A 216 10.85 1.44 10.59
CA SER A 216 11.26 1.81 11.94
C SER A 216 11.24 3.33 12.17
N GLU A 217 11.66 4.12 11.19
CA GLU A 217 11.60 5.57 11.24
C GLU A 217 10.16 6.08 11.33
N LEU A 218 9.25 5.53 10.53
CA LEU A 218 7.83 5.92 10.54
C LEU A 218 7.12 5.44 11.82
N GLU A 219 7.42 4.25 12.31
CA GLU A 219 6.92 3.76 13.60
C GLU A 219 7.34 4.69 14.75
N ALA A 220 8.60 5.12 14.77
CA ALA A 220 9.09 6.09 15.74
C ALA A 220 8.40 7.46 15.62
N ALA A 221 8.12 7.93 14.39
CA ALA A 221 7.40 9.18 14.16
C ALA A 221 5.95 9.10 14.66
N VAL A 222 5.24 8.00 14.39
CA VAL A 222 3.87 7.76 14.89
C VAL A 222 3.87 7.64 16.42
N ALA A 223 4.86 6.97 17.02
CA ALA A 223 5.00 6.88 18.46
C ALA A 223 5.22 8.26 19.09
N ALA A 224 6.13 9.07 18.56
CA ALA A 224 6.37 10.44 19.05
C ALA A 224 5.11 11.31 18.95
N TRP A 225 4.33 11.17 17.86
CA TRP A 225 3.05 11.84 17.72
C TRP A 225 2.06 11.39 18.80
N SER A 226 1.92 10.07 18.99
CA SER A 226 1.01 9.48 19.98
C SER A 226 1.37 9.86 21.41
N ASP A 227 2.65 9.86 21.76
CA ASP A 227 3.15 10.20 23.11
C ASP A 227 2.93 11.68 23.41
N SER A 228 3.22 12.56 22.44
CA SER A 228 2.95 14.00 22.58
C SER A 228 1.46 14.29 22.73
N PHE A 229 0.62 13.57 21.98
CA PHE A 229 -0.84 13.68 22.09
C PHE A 229 -1.33 13.16 23.46
N ALA A 230 -0.81 12.04 23.94
CA ALA A 230 -1.19 11.41 25.20
C ALA A 230 -0.79 12.25 26.42
N SER A 231 0.39 12.85 26.40
CA SER A 231 0.90 13.71 27.48
C SER A 231 0.27 15.10 27.48
N GLY A 232 -0.42 15.50 26.42
CA GLY A 232 -0.92 16.86 26.23
C GLY A 232 0.20 17.89 25.97
N ASP A 233 1.41 17.41 25.62
CA ASP A 233 2.51 18.29 25.21
C ASP A 233 2.26 18.85 23.80
N MET A 234 1.44 19.91 23.78
CA MET A 234 1.05 20.57 22.55
C MET A 234 2.23 21.17 21.79
N HIS A 235 3.29 21.58 22.50
CA HIS A 235 4.49 22.12 21.85
C HIS A 235 5.19 21.03 21.03
N SER A 236 5.48 19.90 21.64
CA SER A 236 6.08 18.75 20.96
C SER A 236 5.16 18.22 19.84
N LEU A 237 3.85 18.08 20.10
CA LEU A 237 2.89 17.64 19.09
C LEU A 237 2.90 18.56 17.86
N LEU A 238 2.75 19.86 18.05
CA LEU A 238 2.70 20.84 16.95
C LEU A 238 4.04 21.02 16.23
N SER A 239 5.14 20.69 16.90
CA SER A 239 6.46 20.67 16.28
C SER A 239 6.57 19.59 15.19
N LEU A 240 5.74 18.55 15.23
CA LEU A 240 5.69 17.49 14.20
C LEU A 240 4.98 17.93 12.92
N TYR A 241 4.27 19.06 12.92
CA TYR A 241 3.52 19.55 11.77
C TYR A 241 4.30 20.62 11.01
N VAL A 242 4.19 20.59 9.68
CA VAL A 242 4.77 21.65 8.82
C VAL A 242 4.04 22.98 9.03
N GLU A 243 4.68 24.10 8.66
CA GLU A 243 4.07 25.42 8.82
C GLU A 243 2.87 25.65 7.87
N ASP A 244 2.93 25.09 6.67
CA ASP A 244 1.86 25.14 5.66
C ASP A 244 0.83 24.00 5.78
N PHE A 245 0.77 23.35 6.95
CA PHE A 245 -0.22 22.30 7.25
C PHE A 245 -1.65 22.76 6.98
N ARG A 246 -2.45 21.85 6.42
CA ARG A 246 -3.88 22.07 6.13
C ARG A 246 -4.71 20.87 6.57
N ARG A 247 -5.87 21.17 7.17
CA ARG A 247 -6.90 20.19 7.51
C ARG A 247 -8.29 20.81 7.40
N TRP A 248 -9.17 20.21 6.60
CA TRP A 248 -10.55 20.68 6.40
C TRP A 248 -10.67 22.19 6.11
N GLY A 249 -9.75 22.73 5.33
CA GLY A 249 -9.67 24.15 5.03
C GLY A 249 -8.98 25.00 6.09
N MET A 250 -8.76 24.47 7.30
CA MET A 250 -8.02 25.15 8.36
C MET A 250 -6.51 25.15 8.08
N ASN A 251 -5.86 26.26 8.42
CA ASN A 251 -4.40 26.32 8.52
C ASN A 251 -3.90 25.79 9.87
N LYS A 252 -2.58 25.73 10.05
CA LYS A 252 -1.94 25.21 11.28
C LYS A 252 -2.40 25.95 12.53
N SER A 253 -2.57 27.30 12.49
CA SER A 253 -3.00 28.09 13.64
C SER A 253 -4.43 27.76 14.05
N GLU A 254 -5.35 27.75 13.10
CA GLU A 254 -6.76 27.40 13.33
C GLU A 254 -6.91 25.95 13.82
N TRP A 255 -6.10 25.04 13.28
CA TRP A 255 -6.03 23.65 13.75
C TRP A 255 -5.50 23.56 15.18
N THR A 256 -4.47 24.36 15.52
CA THR A 256 -3.92 24.46 16.88
C THR A 256 -4.98 24.91 17.88
N GLU A 257 -5.73 25.96 17.55
CA GLU A 257 -6.81 26.46 18.40
C GLU A 257 -7.88 25.38 18.65
N LEU A 258 -8.26 24.63 17.61
CA LEU A 258 -9.21 23.52 17.74
C LEU A 258 -8.65 22.40 18.62
N LEU A 259 -7.40 22.03 18.46
CA LEU A 259 -6.74 21.01 19.30
C LEU A 259 -6.70 21.45 20.78
N LEU A 260 -6.29 22.68 21.06
CA LEU A 260 -6.25 23.21 22.42
C LEU A 260 -7.65 23.26 23.05
N ALA A 261 -8.67 23.60 22.27
CA ALA A 261 -10.05 23.62 22.74
C ALA A 261 -10.63 22.22 23.02
N THR A 262 -10.14 21.19 22.34
CA THR A 262 -10.69 19.83 22.43
C THR A 262 -9.85 18.91 23.29
N VAL A 263 -8.52 18.91 23.14
CA VAL A 263 -7.59 18.00 23.82
C VAL A 263 -7.06 18.62 25.11
N GLY A 264 -6.76 19.92 25.10
CA GLY A 264 -6.17 20.63 26.27
C GLY A 264 -7.11 20.81 27.47
N THR A 265 -8.42 20.55 27.31
CA THR A 265 -9.42 20.79 28.38
C THR A 265 -9.82 19.52 29.13
N ARG A 266 -9.48 18.34 28.64
CA ARG A 266 -9.85 17.05 29.23
C ARG A 266 -8.62 16.23 29.62
N PRO A 267 -8.61 15.63 30.82
CA PRO A 267 -7.52 14.76 31.21
C PRO A 267 -7.61 13.45 30.40
N ILE A 268 -6.68 13.27 29.46
CA ILE A 268 -6.47 12.01 28.76
C ILE A 268 -5.83 11.03 29.74
N GLN A 269 -6.46 9.89 29.95
CA GLN A 269 -5.96 8.84 30.85
C GLN A 269 -5.17 7.76 30.09
N GLY A 270 -5.39 7.64 28.81
CA GLY A 270 -4.68 6.69 27.97
C GLY A 270 -4.91 6.94 26.48
N VAL A 271 -3.87 6.67 25.72
CA VAL A 271 -3.90 6.66 24.26
C VAL A 271 -3.34 5.33 23.78
N ASN A 272 -4.02 4.70 22.86
CA ASN A 272 -3.54 3.46 22.25
C ASN A 272 -3.64 3.57 20.72
N VAL A 273 -2.50 3.32 20.06
CA VAL A 273 -2.39 3.19 18.60
C VAL A 273 -2.35 1.70 18.25
N SER A 274 -3.26 1.28 17.39
CA SER A 274 -3.34 -0.09 16.88
C SER A 274 -3.65 -0.10 15.38
N ASP A 275 -3.58 -1.27 14.76
CA ASP A 275 -3.86 -1.45 13.32
C ASP A 275 -3.03 -0.50 12.42
N LEU A 276 -1.74 -0.35 12.71
CA LEU A 276 -0.86 0.56 12.00
C LEU A 276 -0.50 0.00 10.61
N LEU A 277 -0.97 0.69 9.58
CA LEU A 277 -0.57 0.54 8.17
C LEU A 277 0.42 1.66 7.83
N LEU A 278 1.53 1.31 7.16
CA LEU A 278 2.50 2.27 6.65
C LEU A 278 2.72 2.05 5.16
N LEU A 279 2.52 3.11 4.38
CA LEU A 279 2.67 3.10 2.93
C LEU A 279 3.56 4.26 2.48
N ALA A 280 4.35 4.05 1.41
CA ALA A 280 5.08 5.11 0.73
C ALA A 280 4.32 5.59 -0.50
N ASP A 281 4.32 6.90 -0.73
CA ASP A 281 3.65 7.50 -1.90
C ASP A 281 4.36 7.08 -3.20
N PRO A 282 3.61 6.69 -4.25
CA PRO A 282 4.20 6.24 -5.50
C PRO A 282 4.66 7.38 -6.43
N VAL A 283 4.44 8.64 -6.06
CA VAL A 283 4.69 9.82 -6.88
C VAL A 283 5.76 10.71 -6.28
N GLU A 284 5.63 11.02 -5.00
CA GLU A 284 6.53 11.93 -4.27
C GLU A 284 7.45 11.12 -3.35
N ASP A 285 8.74 11.13 -3.67
CA ASP A 285 9.74 10.51 -2.81
C ASP A 285 9.82 11.22 -1.46
N GLY A 286 9.88 10.44 -0.38
CA GLY A 286 9.86 10.97 0.98
C GLY A 286 8.48 11.37 1.50
N LEU A 287 7.40 11.09 0.76
CA LEU A 287 6.02 11.21 1.22
C LEU A 287 5.49 9.84 1.65
N TYR A 288 4.88 9.76 2.83
CA TYR A 288 4.40 8.53 3.43
C TYR A 288 3.01 8.71 4.03
N LEU A 289 2.25 7.63 4.11
CA LEU A 289 0.97 7.54 4.82
C LEU A 289 1.10 6.58 5.99
N SER A 290 0.72 7.02 7.18
CA SER A 290 0.34 6.15 8.29
C SER A 290 -1.18 6.18 8.48
N ARG A 291 -1.82 4.99 8.51
CA ARG A 291 -3.22 4.81 8.88
C ARG A 291 -3.27 3.91 10.10
N PHE A 292 -3.95 4.35 11.15
CA PHE A 292 -4.04 3.59 12.39
C PHE A 292 -5.36 3.84 13.11
N ARG A 293 -5.70 2.93 14.00
CA ARG A 293 -6.80 3.09 14.94
C ARG A 293 -6.27 3.76 16.20
N LEU A 294 -6.86 4.89 16.54
CA LEU A 294 -6.57 5.66 17.75
C LEU A 294 -7.69 5.45 18.76
N ALA A 295 -7.38 4.90 19.93
CA ALA A 295 -8.29 4.83 21.06
C ALA A 295 -7.82 5.82 22.13
N VAL A 296 -8.69 6.74 22.52
CA VAL A 296 -8.43 7.77 23.54
C VAL A 296 -9.38 7.52 24.72
N THR A 297 -8.84 7.34 25.91
CA THR A 297 -9.61 7.14 27.13
C THR A 297 -9.66 8.41 27.94
N GLU A 298 -10.86 8.90 28.21
CA GLU A 298 -11.18 10.07 29.01
C GLU A 298 -12.17 9.66 30.11
N GLY A 299 -11.75 9.65 31.37
CA GLY A 299 -12.56 9.12 32.46
C GLY A 299 -12.92 7.63 32.23
N ASN A 300 -14.21 7.33 32.21
CA ASN A 300 -14.71 5.96 31.98
C ASN A 300 -15.12 5.68 30.51
N GLN A 301 -14.78 6.56 29.59
CA GLN A 301 -15.15 6.45 28.18
C GLN A 301 -13.92 6.31 27.31
N THR A 302 -14.01 5.42 26.30
CA THR A 302 -12.98 5.27 25.27
C THR A 302 -13.58 5.64 23.92
N PHE A 303 -12.98 6.64 23.28
CA PHE A 303 -13.32 7.07 21.94
C PHE A 303 -12.36 6.45 20.95
N VAL A 304 -12.90 5.87 19.89
CA VAL A 304 -12.10 5.20 18.85
C VAL A 304 -12.33 5.88 17.52
N SER A 305 -11.24 6.20 16.83
CA SER A 305 -11.28 6.74 15.47
C SER A 305 -10.16 6.15 14.63
N THR A 306 -10.36 6.10 13.32
CA THR A 306 -9.27 5.83 12.39
C THR A 306 -8.61 7.16 12.02
N ARG A 307 -7.29 7.20 12.06
CA ARG A 307 -6.49 8.38 11.68
C ARG A 307 -5.62 8.06 10.49
N ARG A 308 -5.48 9.03 9.59
CA ARG A 308 -4.52 9.02 8.49
C ARG A 308 -3.63 10.25 8.65
N LEU A 309 -2.32 10.02 8.82
CA LEU A 309 -1.33 11.11 8.84
C LEU A 309 -0.44 10.96 7.62
N TYR A 310 -0.29 12.04 6.88
CA TYR A 310 0.61 12.12 5.74
C TYR A 310 1.89 12.81 6.18
N TRP A 311 3.01 12.11 6.03
CA TRP A 311 4.33 12.52 6.49
C TRP A 311 5.21 12.88 5.32
N ARG A 312 5.85 14.02 5.35
CA ARG A 312 6.86 14.40 4.37
C ARG A 312 8.22 14.49 5.04
N ARG A 313 9.23 13.93 4.40
CA ARG A 313 10.63 14.07 4.83
C ARG A 313 11.10 15.47 4.48
N SER A 314 11.48 16.22 5.50
CA SER A 314 12.05 17.57 5.33
C SER A 314 13.53 17.50 4.91
N PRO A 315 14.11 18.60 4.42
CA PRO A 315 15.52 18.62 3.95
C PRO A 315 16.56 18.20 5.01
N ASN A 316 16.25 18.36 6.30
CA ASN A 316 17.09 17.91 7.40
C ASN A 316 16.84 16.45 7.82
N GLY A 317 16.05 15.70 7.04
CA GLY A 317 15.74 14.29 7.27
C GLY A 317 14.55 14.02 8.20
N ALA A 318 14.04 15.02 8.93
CA ALA A 318 12.93 14.81 9.85
C ALA A 318 11.60 14.58 9.14
N LEU A 319 10.79 13.65 9.67
CA LEU A 319 9.43 13.41 9.20
C LEU A 319 8.47 14.44 9.82
N LYS A 320 7.68 15.12 8.99
CA LYS A 320 6.69 16.12 9.40
C LYS A 320 5.33 15.81 8.81
N VAL A 321 4.28 16.03 9.61
CA VAL A 321 2.88 15.86 9.16
C VAL A 321 2.50 17.04 8.26
N ILE A 322 2.13 16.74 7.03
CA ILE A 322 1.66 17.74 6.04
C ILE A 322 0.13 17.80 5.99
N ALA A 323 -0.53 16.69 6.32
CA ALA A 323 -1.98 16.58 6.30
C ALA A 323 -2.46 15.51 7.28
N GLU A 324 -3.68 15.68 7.75
CA GLU A 324 -4.44 14.69 8.50
C GLU A 324 -5.79 14.44 7.85
N ASP A 325 -6.25 13.20 7.93
CA ASP A 325 -7.62 12.82 7.58
C ASP A 325 -8.17 11.79 8.58
N VAL A 326 -9.50 11.62 8.54
CA VAL A 326 -10.20 10.59 9.32
C VAL A 326 -10.67 9.55 8.31
N GLY A 327 -10.28 8.30 8.53
CA GLY A 327 -10.64 7.18 7.67
C GLY A 327 -11.96 6.54 8.08
#